data_11bd786ea2b5caf10eecbaddd45dea47
#
_entry.id   11bd786ea2b5caf10eecbaddd45dea47
#
_cell.length_a   1.000
_cell.length_b   1.000
_cell.length_c   1.000
_cell.angle_alpha   90.00
_cell.angle_beta   90.00
_cell.angle_gamma   90.00
#
_symmetry.space_group_name_H-M   'P 1'
#
loop_
_entity.id
_entity.type
_entity.pdbx_description
1 polymer ?
#
loop_
_entity_poly.entity_id
_entity_poly.type
_entity_poly.pdbx_seq_one_letter_code
_entity_poly.pdbx_strand_id
1 'polypeptide(L)'
;PFPNHRNLAADMESALQIAAGVKLGAGNITVSPGKLGMIGHGMGGGTAVLGALDNQKVAAVAAISPSIPAPSAVQAARRITTPGLVIGAGQEDIFNAGNPAKLAHNWNGPVCFRAIDKGSHAGFTEDRLRKLAIGTAAFQSGPTEIARGLVTGFLLATLNGDSTYDAFADPEASAKKVTSLVGEDLAERAGVTRDA
;
A
#
# COMPACT_ATOMS: atom_id res chain seq x y z
N PRO A 1 11.39 -9.14 21.07
CA PRO A 1 12.16 -8.80 19.89
C PRO A 1 11.20 -8.31 18.81
N PHE A 2 11.46 -7.13 18.27
CA PHE A 2 10.69 -6.63 17.13
C PHE A 2 11.03 -7.48 15.89
N PRO A 3 10.04 -7.77 15.02
CA PRO A 3 10.30 -8.54 13.81
C PRO A 3 11.33 -7.81 12.93
N ASN A 4 12.25 -8.56 12.36
CA ASN A 4 13.23 -8.01 11.44
C ASN A 4 12.56 -7.80 10.07
N HIS A 5 12.21 -6.56 9.75
CA HIS A 5 11.52 -6.22 8.51
C HIS A 5 12.31 -6.55 7.24
N ARG A 6 13.65 -6.61 7.33
CA ARG A 6 14.48 -7.07 6.22
C ARG A 6 14.25 -8.54 5.92
N ASN A 7 14.12 -9.38 6.94
CA ASN A 7 13.81 -10.80 6.75
C ASN A 7 12.39 -10.98 6.19
N LEU A 8 11.41 -10.21 6.70
CA LEU A 8 10.07 -10.22 6.15
C LEU A 8 10.02 -9.77 4.68
N ALA A 9 10.85 -8.79 4.29
CA ALA A 9 10.96 -8.38 2.88
C ALA A 9 11.54 -9.51 2.03
N ALA A 10 12.58 -10.19 2.49
CA ALA A 10 13.15 -11.35 1.81
C ALA A 10 12.15 -12.52 1.69
N ASP A 11 11.32 -12.74 2.72
CA ASP A 11 10.24 -13.72 2.66
C ASP A 11 9.19 -13.35 1.62
N MET A 12 8.79 -12.07 1.53
CA MET A 12 7.88 -11.58 0.48
C MET A 12 8.47 -11.75 -0.92
N GLU A 13 9.75 -11.47 -1.11
CA GLU A 13 10.44 -11.70 -2.38
C GLU A 13 10.47 -13.18 -2.75
N SER A 14 10.73 -14.04 -1.78
CA SER A 14 10.70 -15.50 -1.96
C SER A 14 9.30 -15.98 -2.35
N ALA A 15 8.26 -15.49 -1.66
CA ALA A 15 6.87 -15.79 -1.98
C ALA A 15 6.50 -15.31 -3.39
N LEU A 16 6.96 -14.13 -3.80
CA LEU A 16 6.75 -13.60 -5.15
C LEU A 16 7.39 -14.52 -6.22
N GLN A 17 8.60 -15.01 -5.96
CA GLN A 17 9.28 -15.92 -6.89
C GLN A 17 8.58 -17.27 -6.99
N ILE A 18 8.09 -17.81 -5.87
CA ILE A 18 7.28 -19.03 -5.85
C ILE A 18 5.99 -18.81 -6.64
N ALA A 19 5.28 -17.70 -6.39
CA ALA A 19 4.05 -17.35 -7.10
C ALA A 19 4.27 -17.25 -8.61
N ALA A 20 5.39 -16.68 -9.04
CA ALA A 20 5.74 -16.57 -10.46
C ALA A 20 5.91 -17.93 -11.15
N GLY A 21 6.21 -19.00 -10.41
CA GLY A 21 6.34 -20.36 -10.91
C GLY A 21 5.06 -21.21 -10.82
N VAL A 22 3.98 -20.67 -10.21
CA VAL A 22 2.75 -21.43 -10.01
C VAL A 22 2.04 -21.70 -11.33
N LYS A 23 1.59 -22.95 -11.50
CA LYS A 23 0.75 -23.41 -12.61
C LYS A 23 -0.56 -23.94 -12.05
N LEU A 24 -1.66 -23.42 -12.53
CA LEU A 24 -3.02 -23.79 -12.13
C LEU A 24 -3.75 -24.49 -13.31
N GLY A 25 -4.87 -25.15 -13.01
CA GLY A 25 -5.73 -25.74 -14.03
C GLY A 25 -5.00 -26.72 -14.95
N ALA A 26 -4.36 -27.75 -14.39
CA ALA A 26 -3.54 -28.73 -15.14
C ALA A 26 -2.39 -28.07 -15.94
N GLY A 27 -1.89 -26.93 -15.47
CA GLY A 27 -0.78 -26.20 -16.10
C GLY A 27 -1.19 -25.21 -17.19
N ASN A 28 -2.47 -25.03 -17.42
CA ASN A 28 -2.97 -24.14 -18.47
C ASN A 28 -3.01 -22.65 -18.04
N ILE A 29 -3.02 -22.39 -16.74
CA ILE A 29 -3.01 -21.03 -16.18
C ILE A 29 -1.67 -20.80 -15.51
N THR A 30 -0.89 -19.87 -16.04
CA THR A 30 0.41 -19.47 -15.50
C THR A 30 0.39 -18.00 -15.08
N VAL A 31 1.19 -17.65 -14.09
CA VAL A 31 1.41 -16.25 -13.72
C VAL A 31 2.21 -15.55 -14.81
N SER A 32 1.78 -14.36 -15.20
CA SER A 32 2.48 -13.57 -16.21
C SER A 32 3.74 -12.94 -15.60
N PRO A 33 4.95 -13.27 -16.08
CA PRO A 33 6.16 -12.59 -15.65
C PRO A 33 6.05 -11.07 -15.91
N GLY A 34 6.50 -10.24 -14.97
CA GLY A 34 6.41 -8.79 -15.08
C GLY A 34 5.04 -8.18 -14.74
N LYS A 35 4.08 -9.01 -14.34
CA LYS A 35 2.76 -8.56 -13.83
C LYS A 35 2.56 -8.97 -12.37
N LEU A 36 3.60 -8.85 -11.58
CA LEU A 36 3.58 -9.21 -10.17
C LEU A 36 3.52 -7.93 -9.33
N GLY A 37 2.69 -7.93 -8.30
CA GLY A 37 2.57 -6.83 -7.36
C GLY A 37 2.78 -7.27 -5.91
N MET A 38 3.24 -6.33 -5.09
CA MET A 38 3.33 -6.52 -3.64
C MET A 38 2.27 -5.68 -2.93
N ILE A 39 1.52 -6.32 -2.04
CA ILE A 39 0.48 -5.68 -1.25
C ILE A 39 0.74 -5.95 0.22
N GLY A 40 0.58 -4.95 1.06
CA GLY A 40 0.70 -5.15 2.50
C GLY A 40 -0.07 -4.13 3.31
N HIS A 41 -0.48 -4.53 4.53
CA HIS A 41 -1.13 -3.68 5.51
C HIS A 41 -0.24 -3.50 6.73
N GLY A 42 -0.21 -2.32 7.31
CA GLY A 42 0.56 -2.03 8.51
C GLY A 42 2.04 -2.33 8.32
N MET A 43 2.57 -3.21 9.14
CA MET A 43 3.95 -3.70 9.04
C MET A 43 4.24 -4.35 7.68
N GLY A 44 3.28 -5.14 7.16
CA GLY A 44 3.35 -5.72 5.82
C GLY A 44 3.37 -4.66 4.71
N GLY A 45 2.70 -3.51 4.90
CA GLY A 45 2.75 -2.39 3.96
C GLY A 45 4.16 -1.79 3.83
N GLY A 46 4.80 -1.52 4.96
CA GLY A 46 6.20 -1.08 4.96
C GLY A 46 7.15 -2.14 4.40
N THR A 47 6.90 -3.41 4.71
CA THR A 47 7.69 -4.54 4.19
C THR A 47 7.54 -4.71 2.67
N ALA A 48 6.33 -4.51 2.12
CA ALA A 48 6.10 -4.56 0.67
C ALA A 48 6.92 -3.49 -0.08
N VAL A 49 7.05 -2.30 0.51
CA VAL A 49 7.91 -1.24 -0.03
C VAL A 49 9.39 -1.66 0.00
N LEU A 50 9.85 -2.27 1.10
CA LEU A 50 11.23 -2.76 1.19
C LEU A 50 11.52 -3.88 0.19
N GLY A 51 10.57 -4.82 -0.01
CA GLY A 51 10.73 -5.94 -0.95
C GLY A 51 10.66 -5.53 -2.43
N ALA A 52 10.08 -4.35 -2.71
CA ALA A 52 10.08 -3.78 -4.06
C ALA A 52 11.37 -3.01 -4.39
N LEU A 53 12.17 -2.68 -3.37
CA LEU A 53 13.43 -1.96 -3.58
C LEU A 53 14.40 -2.80 -4.41
N ASP A 54 14.88 -2.24 -5.53
CA ASP A 54 15.81 -2.89 -6.46
C ASP A 54 15.28 -4.23 -7.05
N ASN A 55 13.96 -4.50 -6.96
CA ASN A 55 13.33 -5.72 -7.47
C ASN A 55 12.55 -5.44 -8.76
N GLN A 56 13.19 -5.70 -9.89
CA GLN A 56 12.62 -5.49 -11.24
C GLN A 56 11.41 -6.40 -11.57
N LYS A 57 11.14 -7.43 -10.77
CA LYS A 57 9.97 -8.31 -10.96
C LYS A 57 8.70 -7.69 -10.39
N VAL A 58 8.81 -6.70 -9.51
CA VAL A 58 7.67 -6.01 -8.91
C VAL A 58 7.22 -4.89 -9.83
N ALA A 59 6.04 -5.02 -10.39
CA ALA A 59 5.45 -4.06 -11.32
C ALA A 59 4.45 -3.10 -10.67
N ALA A 60 4.00 -3.37 -9.45
CA ALA A 60 3.15 -2.48 -8.66
C ALA A 60 3.30 -2.75 -7.15
N VAL A 61 3.11 -1.71 -6.33
CA VAL A 61 3.10 -1.83 -4.86
C VAL A 61 1.87 -1.15 -4.29
N ALA A 62 1.17 -1.85 -3.38
CA ALA A 62 0.08 -1.23 -2.61
C ALA A 62 0.38 -1.35 -1.11
N ALA A 63 0.53 -0.22 -0.44
CA ALA A 63 0.81 -0.13 0.99
C ALA A 63 -0.40 0.47 1.72
N ILE A 64 -1.08 -0.34 2.52
CA ILE A 64 -2.29 0.04 3.26
C ILE A 64 -1.89 0.38 4.69
N SER A 65 -2.13 1.63 5.10
CA SER A 65 -1.78 2.13 6.43
C SER A 65 -0.39 1.64 6.88
N PRO A 66 0.66 1.84 6.06
CA PRO A 66 1.98 1.26 6.31
C PRO A 66 2.59 1.80 7.59
N SER A 67 3.15 0.90 8.41
CA SER A 67 4.03 1.28 9.51
C SER A 67 5.45 1.60 8.98
N ILE A 68 6.22 2.34 9.77
CA ILE A 68 7.63 2.62 9.43
C ILE A 68 8.48 1.44 9.90
N PRO A 69 9.02 0.63 8.99
CA PRO A 69 9.91 -0.48 9.36
C PRO A 69 11.35 -0.01 9.59
N ALA A 70 12.15 -0.89 10.18
CA ALA A 70 13.60 -0.80 10.18
C ALA A 70 14.17 -1.96 9.33
N PRO A 71 14.81 -1.70 8.17
CA PRO A 71 15.17 -0.40 7.62
C PRO A 71 13.96 0.45 7.14
N SER A 72 14.18 1.74 6.92
CA SER A 72 13.12 2.72 6.64
C SER A 72 12.50 2.53 5.25
N ALA A 73 11.19 2.26 5.20
CA ALA A 73 10.43 2.23 3.94
C ALA A 73 10.39 3.61 3.25
N VAL A 74 10.43 4.71 4.01
CA VAL A 74 10.49 6.06 3.45
C VAL A 74 11.80 6.30 2.69
N GLN A 75 12.92 5.80 3.21
CA GLN A 75 14.20 5.89 2.49
C GLN A 75 14.21 4.99 1.26
N ALA A 76 13.62 3.79 1.35
CA ALA A 76 13.47 2.89 0.20
C ALA A 76 12.61 3.52 -0.90
N ALA A 77 11.50 4.17 -0.55
CA ALA A 77 10.58 4.82 -1.49
C ALA A 77 11.26 5.85 -2.41
N ARG A 78 12.31 6.54 -1.93
CA ARG A 78 13.10 7.48 -2.75
C ARG A 78 13.84 6.84 -3.92
N ARG A 79 13.92 5.52 -3.95
CA ARG A 79 14.62 4.75 -4.98
C ARG A 79 13.67 3.87 -5.81
N ILE A 80 12.41 3.80 -5.41
CA ILE A 80 11.40 2.96 -6.09
C ILE A 80 10.79 3.76 -7.24
N THR A 81 10.94 3.25 -8.45
CA THR A 81 10.32 3.80 -9.66
C THR A 81 9.04 3.08 -10.06
N THR A 82 8.76 1.94 -9.44
CA THR A 82 7.54 1.15 -9.62
C THR A 82 6.31 1.96 -9.19
N PRO A 83 5.18 1.90 -9.91
CA PRO A 83 3.95 2.52 -9.51
C PRO A 83 3.50 2.10 -8.11
N GLY A 84 3.11 3.06 -7.29
CA GLY A 84 2.70 2.89 -5.90
C GLY A 84 1.27 3.38 -5.62
N LEU A 85 0.54 2.62 -4.79
CA LEU A 85 -0.66 3.08 -4.12
C LEU A 85 -0.40 3.08 -2.61
N VAL A 86 -0.53 4.23 -1.98
CA VAL A 86 -0.42 4.35 -0.52
C VAL A 86 -1.78 4.76 0.04
N ILE A 87 -2.36 3.90 0.87
CA ILE A 87 -3.63 4.17 1.52
C ILE A 87 -3.37 4.55 2.97
N GLY A 88 -3.85 5.73 3.36
CA GLY A 88 -3.84 6.22 4.73
C GLY A 88 -5.22 6.17 5.39
N ALA A 89 -5.25 6.22 6.70
CA ALA A 89 -6.47 6.46 7.46
C ALA A 89 -6.82 7.96 7.42
N GLY A 90 -8.10 8.27 7.26
CA GLY A 90 -8.58 9.65 7.29
C GLY A 90 -8.53 10.26 8.70
N GLN A 91 -8.63 9.43 9.73
CA GLN A 91 -8.47 9.81 11.12
C GLN A 91 -7.08 9.44 11.63
N GLU A 92 -6.49 10.30 12.45
CA GLU A 92 -5.27 9.96 13.16
C GLU A 92 -5.57 8.84 14.16
N ASP A 93 -4.85 7.74 14.02
CA ASP A 93 -4.97 6.59 14.90
C ASP A 93 -3.77 6.60 15.86
N ILE A 94 -4.03 6.51 17.16
CA ILE A 94 -3.00 6.44 18.20
C ILE A 94 -2.06 5.24 18.02
N PHE A 95 -2.48 4.24 17.27
CA PHE A 95 -1.68 3.08 16.89
C PHE A 95 -0.98 3.23 15.53
N ASN A 96 -1.10 4.39 14.90
CA ASN A 96 -0.46 4.65 13.60
C ASN A 96 1.04 4.87 13.80
N ALA A 97 1.79 3.79 13.91
CA ALA A 97 3.25 3.81 14.00
C ALA A 97 3.92 4.22 12.68
N GLY A 98 3.14 4.70 11.70
CA GLY A 98 3.60 5.11 10.38
C GLY A 98 3.06 6.46 9.96
N ASN A 99 3.68 7.04 8.95
CA ASN A 99 3.19 8.22 8.26
C ASN A 99 3.00 7.87 6.77
N PRO A 100 1.79 7.41 6.37
CA PRO A 100 1.51 7.04 4.98
C PRO A 100 1.74 8.18 4.00
N ALA A 101 1.38 9.42 4.37
CA ALA A 101 1.61 10.59 3.52
C ALA A 101 3.10 10.85 3.31
N LYS A 102 3.92 10.70 4.35
CA LYS A 102 5.37 10.83 4.25
C LYS A 102 5.99 9.76 3.35
N LEU A 103 5.45 8.55 3.40
CA LEU A 103 5.87 7.49 2.49
C LEU A 103 5.57 7.85 1.04
N ALA A 104 4.33 8.27 0.75
CA ALA A 104 3.91 8.68 -0.60
C ALA A 104 4.67 9.91 -1.10
N HIS A 105 4.86 10.93 -0.25
CA HIS A 105 5.62 12.13 -0.60
C HIS A 105 7.07 11.84 -1.00
N ASN A 106 7.68 10.80 -0.44
CA ASN A 106 9.04 10.40 -0.77
C ASN A 106 9.14 9.35 -1.88
N TRP A 107 8.03 8.98 -2.50
CA TRP A 107 8.04 8.00 -3.58
C TRP A 107 8.62 8.60 -4.85
N ASN A 108 9.62 7.94 -5.45
CA ASN A 108 10.31 8.46 -6.63
C ASN A 108 9.55 8.19 -7.95
N GLY A 109 8.78 7.11 -8.03
CA GLY A 109 7.95 6.76 -9.19
C GLY A 109 6.56 7.37 -9.14
N PRO A 110 5.67 7.00 -10.07
CA PRO A 110 4.25 7.36 -10.00
C PRO A 110 3.63 6.85 -8.70
N VAL A 111 2.92 7.71 -7.98
CA VAL A 111 2.28 7.31 -6.72
C VAL A 111 0.92 7.95 -6.55
N CYS A 112 -0.04 7.16 -6.07
CA CYS A 112 -1.34 7.62 -5.62
C CYS A 112 -1.39 7.57 -4.10
N PHE A 113 -1.69 8.70 -3.46
CA PHE A 113 -2.03 8.73 -2.05
C PHE A 113 -3.54 8.85 -1.88
N ARG A 114 -4.12 7.97 -1.07
CA ARG A 114 -5.57 7.95 -0.79
C ARG A 114 -5.80 7.87 0.71
N ALA A 115 -6.42 8.88 1.29
CA ALA A 115 -6.92 8.83 2.66
C ALA A 115 -8.39 8.40 2.66
N ILE A 116 -8.73 7.34 3.36
CA ILE A 116 -10.11 6.85 3.47
C ILE A 116 -10.77 7.52 4.68
N ASP A 117 -11.84 8.29 4.43
CA ASP A 117 -12.61 8.98 5.46
C ASP A 117 -13.11 7.98 6.52
N LYS A 118 -12.95 8.35 7.78
CA LYS A 118 -13.30 7.49 8.93
C LYS A 118 -12.57 6.13 8.94
N GLY A 119 -11.59 5.92 8.06
CA GLY A 119 -10.69 4.77 8.13
C GLY A 119 -9.79 4.89 9.36
N SER A 120 -9.44 3.75 9.94
CA SER A 120 -8.41 3.63 10.98
C SER A 120 -7.47 2.49 10.63
N HIS A 121 -6.28 2.47 11.21
CA HIS A 121 -5.31 1.40 10.97
C HIS A 121 -5.93 0.01 11.20
N ALA A 122 -6.60 -0.19 12.33
CA ALA A 122 -7.29 -1.43 12.65
C ALA A 122 -8.56 -1.65 11.79
N GLY A 123 -9.15 -0.58 11.27
CA GLY A 123 -10.35 -0.61 10.44
C GLY A 123 -10.18 -1.31 9.10
N PHE A 124 -8.94 -1.44 8.61
CA PHE A 124 -8.63 -2.12 7.35
C PHE A 124 -8.49 -3.65 7.49
N THR A 125 -8.59 -4.20 8.70
CA THR A 125 -8.54 -5.65 8.94
C THR A 125 -9.94 -6.24 9.07
N GLU A 126 -10.10 -7.51 8.68
CA GLU A 126 -11.37 -8.25 8.81
C GLU A 126 -11.51 -9.00 10.15
N ASP A 127 -10.48 -9.03 10.96
CA ASP A 127 -10.46 -9.77 12.22
C ASP A 127 -11.38 -9.11 13.26
N ARG A 128 -12.61 -9.60 13.30
CA ARG A 128 -13.67 -9.11 14.22
C ARG A 128 -13.30 -9.31 15.68
N LEU A 129 -12.65 -10.44 16.00
CA LEU A 129 -12.26 -10.78 17.39
C LEU A 129 -11.13 -9.86 17.86
N ARG A 130 -10.17 -9.58 17.00
CA ARG A 130 -9.07 -8.67 17.31
C ARG A 130 -9.56 -7.24 17.48
N LYS A 131 -10.50 -6.78 16.64
CA LYS A 131 -11.15 -5.47 16.76
C LYS A 131 -11.87 -5.32 18.10
N LEU A 132 -12.58 -6.36 18.53
CA LEU A 132 -13.27 -6.39 19.81
C LEU A 132 -12.29 -6.36 20.99
N ALA A 133 -11.21 -7.14 20.93
CA ALA A 133 -10.21 -7.25 21.99
C ALA A 133 -9.40 -5.97 22.20
N ILE A 134 -9.18 -5.17 21.14
CA ILE A 134 -8.43 -3.90 21.21
C ILE A 134 -9.35 -2.72 21.57
N GLY A 135 -10.67 -2.94 21.72
CA GLY A 135 -11.64 -1.87 22.02
C GLY A 135 -11.83 -0.86 20.87
N THR A 136 -11.19 -1.07 19.75
CA THR A 136 -11.43 -0.28 18.54
C THR A 136 -12.73 -0.75 17.90
N ALA A 137 -13.82 -0.29 18.45
CA ALA A 137 -15.20 -0.69 18.12
C ALA A 137 -15.59 -0.27 16.73
N ALA A 138 -14.92 -0.67 15.74
CA ALA A 138 -15.37 -0.34 14.43
C ALA A 138 -15.65 -1.60 13.63
N PHE A 139 -16.90 -2.03 13.65
CA PHE A 139 -17.49 -2.71 12.51
C PHE A 139 -17.49 -1.74 11.29
N GLN A 140 -16.32 -1.38 10.82
CA GLN A 140 -16.14 -0.52 9.65
C GLN A 140 -15.97 -1.42 8.43
N SER A 141 -17.05 -2.00 7.93
CA SER A 141 -17.04 -2.70 6.65
C SER A 141 -16.68 -1.74 5.51
N GLY A 142 -17.17 -0.52 5.57
CA GLY A 142 -16.97 0.49 4.52
C GLY A 142 -15.51 0.81 4.18
N PRO A 143 -14.63 1.16 5.13
CA PRO A 143 -13.22 1.42 4.84
C PRO A 143 -12.48 0.23 4.26
N THR A 144 -12.76 -0.99 4.73
CA THR A 144 -12.15 -2.22 4.18
C THR A 144 -12.57 -2.47 2.74
N GLU A 145 -13.84 -2.29 2.42
CA GLU A 145 -14.37 -2.45 1.07
C GLU A 145 -13.82 -1.39 0.11
N ILE A 146 -13.72 -0.13 0.58
CA ILE A 146 -13.11 0.95 -0.19
C ILE A 146 -11.63 0.62 -0.46
N ALA A 147 -10.87 0.20 0.54
CA ALA A 147 -9.47 -0.17 0.37
C ALA A 147 -9.30 -1.32 -0.63
N ARG A 148 -10.16 -2.35 -0.57
CA ARG A 148 -10.18 -3.43 -1.57
C ARG A 148 -10.44 -2.90 -2.97
N GLY A 149 -11.46 -2.06 -3.13
CA GLY A 149 -11.79 -1.46 -4.43
C GLY A 149 -10.62 -0.66 -4.99
N LEU A 150 -10.00 0.19 -4.17
CA LEU A 150 -8.84 0.98 -4.57
C LEU A 150 -7.65 0.11 -5.00
N VAL A 151 -7.31 -0.92 -4.20
CA VAL A 151 -6.21 -1.83 -4.53
C VAL A 151 -6.52 -2.62 -5.80
N THR A 152 -7.73 -3.17 -5.92
CA THR A 152 -8.11 -3.96 -7.10
C THR A 152 -8.07 -3.10 -8.36
N GLY A 153 -8.70 -1.91 -8.34
CA GLY A 153 -8.70 -1.01 -9.49
C GLY A 153 -7.29 -0.55 -9.88
N PHE A 154 -6.46 -0.19 -8.89
CA PHE A 154 -5.07 0.17 -9.11
C PHE A 154 -4.26 -0.96 -9.78
N LEU A 155 -4.43 -2.20 -9.33
CA LEU A 155 -3.74 -3.34 -9.92
C LEU A 155 -4.26 -3.67 -11.32
N LEU A 156 -5.56 -3.53 -11.59
CA LEU A 156 -6.11 -3.72 -12.93
C LEU A 156 -5.57 -2.67 -13.90
N ALA A 157 -5.48 -1.41 -13.48
CA ALA A 157 -4.86 -0.36 -14.28
C ALA A 157 -3.36 -0.63 -14.52
N THR A 158 -2.60 -0.89 -13.46
CA THR A 158 -1.13 -0.94 -13.53
C THR A 158 -0.58 -2.26 -14.04
N LEU A 159 -1.13 -3.40 -13.63
CA LEU A 159 -0.65 -4.72 -14.02
C LEU A 159 -1.27 -5.22 -15.32
N ASN A 160 -2.55 -4.95 -15.54
CA ASN A 160 -3.25 -5.41 -16.75
C ASN A 160 -3.29 -4.36 -17.86
N GLY A 161 -3.07 -3.08 -17.52
CA GLY A 161 -3.22 -1.97 -18.46
C GLY A 161 -4.69 -1.81 -18.90
N ASP A 162 -5.65 -2.12 -18.01
CA ASP A 162 -7.06 -1.98 -18.28
C ASP A 162 -7.47 -0.53 -18.08
N SER A 163 -7.65 0.19 -19.18
CA SER A 163 -7.98 1.62 -19.19
C SER A 163 -9.31 1.96 -18.52
N THR A 164 -10.20 0.98 -18.34
CA THR A 164 -11.43 1.16 -17.55
C THR A 164 -11.14 1.60 -16.11
N TYR A 165 -9.97 1.25 -15.61
CA TYR A 165 -9.52 1.51 -14.22
C TYR A 165 -8.46 2.61 -14.12
N ASP A 166 -8.15 3.37 -15.17
CA ASP A 166 -7.10 4.38 -15.18
C ASP A 166 -7.25 5.41 -14.04
N ALA A 167 -8.47 5.78 -13.69
CA ALA A 167 -8.75 6.68 -12.56
C ALA A 167 -8.20 6.17 -11.21
N PHE A 168 -8.00 4.87 -11.05
CA PHE A 168 -7.42 4.32 -9.82
C PHE A 168 -5.90 4.50 -9.74
N ALA A 169 -5.25 4.70 -10.88
CA ALA A 169 -3.82 5.00 -10.99
C ALA A 169 -3.54 6.50 -11.24
N ASP A 170 -4.57 7.33 -11.40
CA ASP A 170 -4.47 8.78 -11.50
C ASP A 170 -4.35 9.39 -10.10
N PRO A 171 -3.24 10.06 -9.73
CA PRO A 171 -3.04 10.60 -8.39
C PRO A 171 -4.04 11.69 -7.99
N GLU A 172 -4.66 12.38 -8.95
CA GLU A 172 -5.61 13.48 -8.72
C GLU A 172 -7.07 13.01 -8.69
N ALA A 173 -7.37 11.80 -9.16
CA ALA A 173 -8.73 11.30 -9.18
C ALA A 173 -9.35 11.25 -7.79
N SER A 174 -10.55 11.77 -7.65
CA SER A 174 -11.30 11.82 -6.40
C SER A 174 -12.44 10.82 -6.37
N ALA A 175 -12.84 10.40 -5.17
CA ALA A 175 -13.98 9.53 -4.97
C ALA A 175 -14.73 9.88 -3.67
N LYS A 176 -15.98 9.45 -3.57
CA LYS A 176 -16.74 9.64 -2.34
C LYS A 176 -16.07 8.91 -1.19
N LYS A 177 -15.85 9.60 -0.07
CA LYS A 177 -15.19 9.08 1.13
C LYS A 177 -13.69 8.75 0.95
N VAL A 178 -13.07 9.25 -0.11
CA VAL A 178 -11.65 9.10 -0.36
C VAL A 178 -11.07 10.45 -0.72
N THR A 179 -10.11 10.90 0.07
CA THR A 179 -9.36 12.13 -0.19
C THR A 179 -8.06 11.76 -0.89
N SER A 180 -7.84 12.32 -2.07
CA SER A 180 -6.58 12.21 -2.80
C SER A 180 -5.75 13.45 -2.53
N LEU A 181 -4.48 13.27 -2.19
CA LEU A 181 -3.57 14.38 -1.95
C LEU A 181 -2.37 14.27 -2.89
N VAL A 182 -2.00 15.40 -3.48
CA VAL A 182 -0.85 15.56 -4.37
C VAL A 182 -0.09 16.84 -4.03
N GLY A 183 1.13 16.97 -4.50
CA GLY A 183 1.92 18.20 -4.39
C GLY A 183 2.02 18.75 -2.98
N GLU A 184 1.63 20.02 -2.81
CA GLU A 184 1.74 20.74 -1.53
C GLU A 184 0.85 20.15 -0.43
N ASP A 185 -0.38 19.74 -0.76
CA ASP A 185 -1.31 19.15 0.21
C ASP A 185 -0.78 17.83 0.76
N LEU A 186 -0.13 17.03 -0.09
CA LEU A 186 0.54 15.80 0.33
C LEU A 186 1.77 16.11 1.21
N ALA A 187 2.55 17.13 0.87
CA ALA A 187 3.71 17.55 1.65
C ALA A 187 3.29 18.05 3.05
N GLU A 188 2.25 18.87 3.12
CA GLU A 188 1.69 19.35 4.40
C GLU A 188 1.23 18.17 5.26
N ARG A 189 0.47 17.23 4.68
CA ARG A 189 0.02 16.03 5.38
C ARG A 189 1.17 15.12 5.81
N ALA A 190 2.27 15.13 5.07
CA ALA A 190 3.50 14.40 5.41
C ALA A 190 4.29 15.04 6.56
N GLY A 191 3.93 16.24 6.99
CA GLY A 191 4.67 17.01 7.98
C GLY A 191 5.99 17.57 7.44
N VAL A 192 6.07 17.79 6.13
CA VAL A 192 7.19 18.47 5.50
C VAL A 192 6.85 19.97 5.49
N THR A 193 7.38 20.70 6.46
CA THR A 193 7.27 22.16 6.47
C THR A 193 8.04 22.74 5.29
N ARG A 194 7.49 23.76 4.67
CA ARG A 194 8.26 24.62 3.75
C ARG A 194 9.41 25.22 4.55
N ASP A 195 10.61 24.74 4.34
CA ASP A 195 11.78 25.53 4.68
C ASP A 195 11.77 26.73 3.72
N ALA A 196 11.63 27.90 4.33
CA ALA A 196 11.62 29.19 3.66
C ALA A 196 13.00 29.52 3.06
#